data_9bfa11a2af28584de2f56bfa18a4e82e
#
_entry.id   9bfa11a2af28584de2f56bfa18a4e82e
#
_cell.length_a   1.000
_cell.length_b   1.000
_cell.length_c   1.000
_cell.angle_alpha   90.00
_cell.angle_beta   90.00
_cell.angle_gamma   90.00
#
_symmetry.space_group_name_H-M   'P 1'
#
loop_
_entity.id
_entity.type
_entity.pdbx_description
1 polymer ?
#
loop_
_entity_poly.entity_id
_entity_poly.type
_entity_poly.pdbx_seq_one_letter_code
_entity_poly.pdbx_strand_id
1 'polypeptide(L)'
;MVTFAIDPRKSAVVAIDLQNCNVEKSPIAAPLGLQVVDKLNLLAAHYRAAGSTIIWTRHVVRADHSDVGILGETVPPVAHGVIDDGAPSAALHPKVVVQAGDIILAKPHIGSFQATELETILRARGIDTVLIGGIATNFCCDTTAREAHAREFKVLFLSDGTATIDLRDTAGGTIPADQVQRLTLATLAFGFAEVLSVAEACEKLPATRPERPLEFPDEYLLAM
;
A
#
# COMPACT_ATOMS: atom_id res chain seq x y z
N MET A 1 -2.21 -9.39 -20.99
CA MET A 1 -2.18 -8.62 -19.73
C MET A 1 -1.57 -7.26 -20.03
N VAL A 2 -2.03 -6.21 -19.39
CA VAL A 2 -1.49 -4.86 -19.57
C VAL A 2 -0.06 -4.77 -19.00
N THR A 3 0.78 -3.94 -19.61
CA THR A 3 2.12 -3.62 -19.12
C THR A 3 2.32 -2.11 -19.20
N PHE A 4 2.68 -1.49 -18.07
CA PHE A 4 2.92 -0.06 -17.99
C PHE A 4 4.44 0.24 -17.96
N ALA A 5 4.84 1.28 -18.67
CA ALA A 5 6.14 1.89 -18.44
C ALA A 5 6.10 2.72 -17.15
N ILE A 6 7.16 2.66 -16.37
CA ILE A 6 7.28 3.39 -15.09
C ILE A 6 8.23 4.58 -15.26
N ASP A 7 7.74 5.76 -14.84
CA ASP A 7 8.59 6.90 -14.49
C ASP A 7 8.65 6.97 -12.95
N PRO A 8 9.80 6.72 -12.32
CA PRO A 8 9.90 6.74 -10.85
C PRO A 8 9.41 8.05 -10.23
N ARG A 9 9.66 9.19 -10.89
CA ARG A 9 9.28 10.51 -10.38
C ARG A 9 7.77 10.78 -10.47
N LYS A 10 7.06 9.98 -11.27
CA LYS A 10 5.60 10.00 -11.42
C LYS A 10 4.93 8.76 -10.79
N SER A 11 5.68 8.05 -9.96
CA SER A 11 5.21 6.84 -9.30
C SER A 11 5.19 6.98 -7.79
N ALA A 12 4.22 6.33 -7.15
CA ALA A 12 4.18 6.20 -5.70
C ALA A 12 4.06 4.72 -5.30
N VAL A 13 4.85 4.31 -4.32
CA VAL A 13 4.62 3.06 -3.59
C VAL A 13 3.62 3.33 -2.48
N VAL A 14 2.48 2.64 -2.52
CA VAL A 14 1.45 2.70 -1.49
C VAL A 14 1.46 1.36 -0.73
N ALA A 15 2.18 1.36 0.39
CA ALA A 15 2.34 0.20 1.25
C ALA A 15 1.21 0.18 2.29
N ILE A 16 0.28 -0.77 2.14
CA ILE A 16 -1.02 -0.76 2.81
C ILE A 16 -0.97 -1.55 4.11
N ASP A 17 -1.25 -0.84 5.21
CA ASP A 17 -1.64 -1.35 6.52
C ASP A 17 -0.71 -2.43 7.10
N LEU A 18 0.61 -2.21 7.02
CA LEU A 18 1.62 -3.06 7.67
C LEU A 18 1.67 -2.81 9.18
N GLN A 19 0.50 -2.91 9.81
CA GLN A 19 0.28 -2.72 11.24
C GLN A 19 0.49 -4.03 12.01
N ASN A 20 0.79 -3.94 13.30
CA ASN A 20 1.01 -5.12 14.14
C ASN A 20 -0.13 -6.13 14.03
N CYS A 21 -1.40 -5.67 14.05
CA CYS A 21 -2.57 -6.55 13.96
C CYS A 21 -2.71 -7.28 12.62
N ASN A 22 -2.16 -6.73 11.54
CA ASN A 22 -2.24 -7.34 10.21
C ASN A 22 -1.03 -8.22 9.88
N VAL A 23 0.11 -7.95 10.53
CA VAL A 23 1.38 -8.63 10.24
C VAL A 23 1.56 -9.88 11.07
N GLU A 24 1.31 -9.83 12.39
CA GLU A 24 1.47 -10.97 13.28
C GLU A 24 0.65 -10.84 14.58
N LYS A 25 0.50 -11.98 15.29
CA LYS A 25 -0.04 -12.04 16.66
C LYS A 25 -1.46 -11.50 16.84
N SER A 26 -2.29 -11.63 15.83
CA SER A 26 -3.67 -11.18 15.83
C SER A 26 -4.55 -12.16 15.05
N PRO A 27 -5.85 -12.26 15.36
CA PRO A 27 -6.79 -13.09 14.60
C PRO A 27 -6.95 -12.69 13.12
N ILE A 28 -6.57 -11.46 12.77
CA ILE A 28 -6.63 -10.93 11.40
C ILE A 28 -5.25 -10.86 10.73
N ALA A 29 -4.21 -11.36 11.39
CA ALA A 29 -2.86 -11.34 10.85
C ALA A 29 -2.71 -12.32 9.68
N ALA A 30 -2.14 -11.85 8.57
CA ALA A 30 -1.85 -12.69 7.42
C ALA A 30 -0.66 -13.62 7.72
N PRO A 31 -0.73 -14.92 7.40
CA PRO A 31 0.36 -15.89 7.64
C PRO A 31 1.70 -15.48 7.04
N LEU A 32 1.66 -14.75 5.90
CA LEU A 32 2.85 -14.24 5.21
C LEU A 32 3.18 -12.77 5.55
N GLY A 33 2.58 -12.22 6.61
CA GLY A 33 2.68 -10.79 6.94
C GLY A 33 4.12 -10.27 7.07
N LEU A 34 4.99 -11.02 7.76
CA LEU A 34 6.41 -10.65 7.88
C LEU A 34 7.15 -10.66 6.54
N GLN A 35 6.83 -11.61 5.66
CA GLN A 35 7.44 -11.65 4.32
C GLN A 35 7.01 -10.45 3.47
N VAL A 36 5.75 -10.02 3.59
CA VAL A 36 5.26 -8.79 2.93
C VAL A 36 5.99 -7.57 3.45
N VAL A 37 6.25 -7.46 4.76
CA VAL A 37 7.05 -6.36 5.31
C VAL A 37 8.45 -6.32 4.70
N ASP A 38 9.14 -7.47 4.62
CA ASP A 38 10.48 -7.55 4.03
C ASP A 38 10.46 -7.16 2.53
N LYS A 39 9.47 -7.63 1.77
CA LYS A 39 9.29 -7.32 0.35
C LYS A 39 9.02 -5.83 0.13
N LEU A 40 8.16 -5.22 0.93
CA LEU A 40 7.83 -3.81 0.76
C LEU A 40 8.94 -2.88 1.26
N ASN A 41 9.72 -3.27 2.26
CA ASN A 41 10.93 -2.53 2.62
C ASN A 41 11.94 -2.53 1.47
N LEU A 42 12.14 -3.68 0.81
CA LEU A 42 13.01 -3.79 -0.37
C LEU A 42 12.53 -2.88 -1.50
N LEU A 43 11.24 -2.97 -1.86
CA LEU A 43 10.65 -2.14 -2.91
C LEU A 43 10.77 -0.65 -2.60
N ALA A 44 10.39 -0.26 -1.36
CA ALA A 44 10.45 1.13 -0.93
C ALA A 44 11.88 1.68 -1.01
N ALA A 45 12.89 0.88 -0.65
CA ALA A 45 14.29 1.30 -0.77
C ALA A 45 14.69 1.57 -2.22
N HIS A 46 14.35 0.68 -3.16
CA HIS A 46 14.66 0.85 -4.59
C HIS A 46 13.93 2.04 -5.20
N TYR A 47 12.63 2.15 -4.95
CA TYR A 47 11.81 3.23 -5.52
C TYR A 47 12.15 4.59 -4.92
N ARG A 48 12.45 4.67 -3.63
CA ARG A 48 12.92 5.90 -2.96
C ARG A 48 14.24 6.38 -3.58
N ALA A 49 15.19 5.47 -3.79
CA ALA A 49 16.47 5.79 -4.44
C ALA A 49 16.28 6.28 -5.89
N ALA A 50 15.22 5.87 -6.56
CA ALA A 50 14.85 6.32 -7.90
C ALA A 50 14.01 7.61 -7.92
N GLY A 51 13.69 8.20 -6.76
CA GLY A 51 12.95 9.46 -6.62
C GLY A 51 11.43 9.32 -6.55
N SER A 52 10.92 8.10 -6.31
CA SER A 52 9.49 7.86 -6.14
C SER A 52 8.98 8.31 -4.77
N THR A 53 7.71 8.62 -4.69
CA THR A 53 7.01 8.88 -3.42
C THR A 53 6.72 7.57 -2.70
N ILE A 54 7.00 7.50 -1.39
CA ILE A 54 6.68 6.34 -0.56
C ILE A 54 5.59 6.74 0.44
N ILE A 55 4.52 5.95 0.46
CA ILE A 55 3.35 6.17 1.34
C ILE A 55 3.08 4.89 2.10
N TRP A 56 3.09 4.97 3.43
CA TRP A 56 2.70 3.90 4.34
C TRP A 56 1.33 4.21 4.89
N THR A 57 0.34 3.34 4.71
CA THR A 57 -0.97 3.58 5.29
C THR A 57 -1.14 2.89 6.64
N ARG A 58 -1.99 3.47 7.48
CA ARG A 58 -2.52 2.85 8.70
C ARG A 58 -4.03 2.92 8.66
N HIS A 59 -4.70 1.78 8.72
CA HIS A 59 -6.14 1.73 8.92
C HIS A 59 -6.41 1.94 10.40
N VAL A 60 -6.96 3.08 10.73
CA VAL A 60 -7.24 3.48 12.12
C VAL A 60 -8.60 4.16 12.22
N VAL A 61 -9.29 3.88 13.30
CA VAL A 61 -10.51 4.56 13.71
C VAL A 61 -10.29 5.27 15.04
N ARG A 62 -11.11 6.25 15.35
CA ARG A 62 -11.04 6.95 16.64
C ARG A 62 -11.32 5.98 17.80
N ALA A 63 -10.61 6.17 18.90
CA ALA A 63 -10.80 5.33 20.10
C ALA A 63 -12.21 5.42 20.72
N ASP A 64 -12.97 6.48 20.40
CA ASP A 64 -14.38 6.62 20.78
C ASP A 64 -15.36 5.97 19.79
N HIS A 65 -14.81 5.36 18.71
CA HIS A 65 -15.55 4.72 17.63
C HIS A 65 -16.54 5.62 16.87
N SER A 66 -16.41 6.94 16.97
CA SER A 66 -17.32 7.90 16.31
C SER A 66 -17.24 7.86 14.78
N ASP A 67 -16.22 7.23 14.19
CA ASP A 67 -15.99 7.08 12.75
C ASP A 67 -15.89 5.63 12.27
N VAL A 68 -16.13 4.64 13.14
CA VAL A 68 -16.01 3.21 12.79
C VAL A 68 -17.06 2.76 11.75
N GLY A 69 -18.24 3.37 11.79
CA GLY A 69 -19.34 3.07 10.89
C GLY A 69 -19.74 1.60 10.88
N ILE A 70 -20.19 1.11 9.71
CA ILE A 70 -20.63 -0.29 9.53
C ILE A 70 -19.47 -1.29 9.67
N LEU A 71 -18.22 -0.85 9.59
CA LEU A 71 -17.06 -1.72 9.72
C LEU A 71 -17.01 -2.42 11.09
N GLY A 72 -17.44 -1.72 12.15
CA GLY A 72 -17.54 -2.29 13.49
C GLY A 72 -18.55 -3.45 13.59
N GLU A 73 -19.57 -3.47 12.73
CA GLU A 73 -20.56 -4.56 12.70
C GLU A 73 -20.08 -5.72 11.82
N THR A 74 -19.41 -5.43 10.71
CA THR A 74 -19.00 -6.44 9.70
C THR A 74 -17.68 -7.12 10.01
N VAL A 75 -16.80 -6.46 10.81
CA VAL A 75 -15.48 -6.97 11.19
C VAL A 75 -15.36 -6.94 12.72
N PRO A 76 -15.79 -7.99 13.44
CA PRO A 76 -15.85 -7.99 14.91
C PRO A 76 -14.57 -7.54 15.64
N PRO A 77 -13.34 -7.90 15.21
CA PRO A 77 -12.12 -7.41 15.84
C PRO A 77 -12.01 -5.87 15.87
N VAL A 78 -12.61 -5.18 14.88
CA VAL A 78 -12.61 -3.71 14.83
C VAL A 78 -13.49 -3.13 15.94
N ALA A 79 -14.65 -3.73 16.19
CA ALA A 79 -15.52 -3.34 17.33
C ALA A 79 -14.83 -3.52 18.69
N HIS A 80 -13.77 -4.35 18.76
CA HIS A 80 -12.97 -4.58 19.95
C HIS A 80 -11.65 -3.79 19.98
N GLY A 81 -11.53 -2.74 19.17
CA GLY A 81 -10.44 -1.78 19.25
C GLY A 81 -9.13 -2.21 18.59
N VAL A 82 -9.14 -3.24 17.73
CA VAL A 82 -7.90 -3.76 17.11
C VAL A 82 -7.19 -2.72 16.24
N ILE A 83 -7.93 -1.73 15.72
CA ILE A 83 -7.41 -0.62 14.89
C ILE A 83 -7.69 0.75 15.51
N ASP A 84 -7.95 0.84 16.82
CA ASP A 84 -8.12 2.14 17.48
C ASP A 84 -6.84 2.97 17.37
N ASP A 85 -6.96 4.24 17.00
CA ASP A 85 -5.80 5.11 16.90
C ASP A 85 -5.14 5.27 18.29
N GLY A 86 -3.84 5.04 18.32
CA GLY A 86 -3.08 4.97 19.57
C GLY A 86 -2.94 3.56 20.16
N ALA A 87 -3.74 2.57 19.73
CA ALA A 87 -3.55 1.20 20.18
C ALA A 87 -2.25 0.59 19.63
N PRO A 88 -1.51 -0.19 20.44
CA PRO A 88 -0.28 -0.86 19.97
C PRO A 88 -0.53 -1.78 18.75
N SER A 89 -1.70 -2.40 18.66
CA SER A 89 -2.12 -3.23 17.52
C SER A 89 -2.25 -2.44 16.22
N ALA A 90 -2.63 -1.18 16.30
CA ALA A 90 -2.83 -0.26 15.18
C ALA A 90 -1.54 0.45 14.73
N ALA A 91 -0.44 0.33 15.48
CA ALA A 91 0.85 0.89 15.09
C ALA A 91 1.44 0.15 13.89
N LEU A 92 2.23 0.85 13.05
CA LEU A 92 3.05 0.19 12.04
C LEU A 92 3.97 -0.82 12.71
N HIS A 93 4.13 -1.98 12.07
CA HIS A 93 5.00 -3.04 12.59
C HIS A 93 6.45 -2.54 12.71
N PRO A 94 7.19 -2.85 13.81
CA PRO A 94 8.52 -2.28 14.07
C PRO A 94 9.58 -2.64 13.02
N LYS A 95 9.34 -3.66 12.20
CA LYS A 95 10.22 -3.98 11.05
C LYS A 95 9.96 -3.13 9.82
N VAL A 96 8.90 -2.33 9.77
CA VAL A 96 8.66 -1.39 8.66
C VAL A 96 9.70 -0.27 8.72
N VAL A 97 10.39 -0.05 7.60
CA VAL A 97 11.47 0.95 7.51
C VAL A 97 10.93 2.25 6.93
N VAL A 98 10.36 3.07 7.78
CA VAL A 98 9.95 4.44 7.43
C VAL A 98 11.17 5.36 7.45
N GLN A 99 11.36 6.16 6.41
CA GLN A 99 12.46 7.13 6.33
C GLN A 99 11.94 8.58 6.27
N ALA A 100 12.84 9.52 6.53
CA ALA A 100 12.54 10.94 6.36
C ALA A 100 12.09 11.22 4.91
N GLY A 101 10.94 11.91 4.77
CA GLY A 101 10.32 12.18 3.48
C GLY A 101 9.25 11.16 3.05
N ASP A 102 9.18 10.00 3.68
CA ASP A 102 8.04 9.09 3.52
C ASP A 102 6.77 9.70 4.13
N ILE A 103 5.63 9.36 3.58
CA ILE A 103 4.33 9.83 4.07
C ILE A 103 3.67 8.70 4.86
N ILE A 104 3.19 8.99 6.06
CA ILE A 104 2.32 8.10 6.82
C ILE A 104 0.89 8.63 6.68
N LEU A 105 0.01 7.84 6.08
CA LEU A 105 -1.38 8.19 5.82
C LEU A 105 -2.31 7.38 6.73
N ALA A 106 -3.05 8.05 7.59
CA ALA A 106 -4.14 7.43 8.34
C ALA A 106 -5.40 7.35 7.47
N LYS A 107 -6.09 6.22 7.50
CA LYS A 107 -7.36 6.04 6.77
C LYS A 107 -8.42 5.38 7.65
N PRO A 108 -9.66 5.87 7.68
CA PRO A 108 -10.74 5.30 8.48
C PRO A 108 -11.53 4.21 7.74
N HIS A 109 -11.28 4.00 6.45
CA HIS A 109 -12.00 3.06 5.61
C HIS A 109 -11.10 1.99 5.00
N ILE A 110 -11.70 0.95 4.43
CA ILE A 110 -10.98 -0.16 3.78
C ILE A 110 -10.09 0.35 2.64
N GLY A 111 -10.64 1.17 1.74
CA GLY A 111 -9.89 1.81 0.68
C GLY A 111 -9.06 2.99 1.18
N SER A 112 -7.99 3.31 0.46
CA SER A 112 -7.06 4.36 0.88
C SER A 112 -7.40 5.73 0.31
N PHE A 113 -8.35 5.84 -0.61
CA PHE A 113 -8.75 7.13 -1.18
C PHE A 113 -9.94 7.75 -0.44
N GLN A 114 -10.84 6.93 0.09
CA GLN A 114 -12.04 7.42 0.74
C GLN A 114 -11.70 8.13 2.06
N ALA A 115 -12.16 9.38 2.19
CA ALA A 115 -11.97 10.24 3.37
C ALA A 115 -10.50 10.41 3.79
N THR A 116 -9.58 10.45 2.81
CA THR A 116 -8.16 10.73 3.00
C THR A 116 -7.67 11.77 2.00
N GLU A 117 -6.48 12.30 2.24
CA GLU A 117 -5.78 13.18 1.32
C GLU A 117 -4.96 12.45 0.23
N LEU A 118 -5.07 11.12 0.08
CA LEU A 118 -4.23 10.35 -0.85
C LEU A 118 -4.29 10.90 -2.27
N GLU A 119 -5.48 11.11 -2.84
CA GLU A 119 -5.60 11.62 -4.20
C GLU A 119 -4.97 13.01 -4.34
N THR A 120 -5.20 13.89 -3.37
CA THR A 120 -4.61 15.24 -3.35
C THR A 120 -3.08 15.16 -3.35
N ILE A 121 -2.49 14.28 -2.53
CA ILE A 121 -1.04 14.07 -2.46
C ILE A 121 -0.51 13.58 -3.81
N LEU A 122 -1.14 12.57 -4.40
CA LEU A 122 -0.71 12.01 -5.68
C LEU A 122 -0.78 13.04 -6.80
N ARG A 123 -1.91 13.77 -6.92
CA ARG A 123 -2.10 14.79 -7.96
C ARG A 123 -1.14 15.96 -7.80
N ALA A 124 -0.96 16.47 -6.57
CA ALA A 124 -0.05 17.59 -6.31
C ALA A 124 1.41 17.27 -6.65
N ARG A 125 1.79 15.99 -6.59
CA ARG A 125 3.13 15.51 -6.95
C ARG A 125 3.25 15.07 -8.41
N GLY A 126 2.19 15.20 -9.21
CA GLY A 126 2.16 14.76 -10.61
C GLY A 126 2.28 13.25 -10.78
N ILE A 127 1.90 12.46 -9.77
CA ILE A 127 1.89 11.00 -9.82
C ILE A 127 0.78 10.52 -10.74
N ASP A 128 1.08 9.62 -11.64
CA ASP A 128 0.13 8.93 -12.53
C ASP A 128 0.12 7.41 -12.33
N THR A 129 1.06 6.89 -11.55
CA THR A 129 1.28 5.45 -11.37
C THR A 129 1.41 5.12 -9.89
N VAL A 130 0.65 4.11 -9.43
CA VAL A 130 0.72 3.61 -8.05
C VAL A 130 1.09 2.14 -8.01
N LEU A 131 2.06 1.79 -7.16
CA LEU A 131 2.45 0.43 -6.86
C LEU A 131 1.81 0.05 -5.53
N ILE A 132 0.95 -0.95 -5.52
CA ILE A 132 0.15 -1.34 -4.35
C ILE A 132 0.63 -2.68 -3.82
N GLY A 133 1.00 -2.69 -2.55
CA GLY A 133 1.28 -3.86 -1.75
C GLY A 133 0.83 -3.69 -0.31
N GLY A 134 0.79 -4.77 0.49
CA GLY A 134 0.36 -4.73 1.89
C GLY A 134 -0.63 -5.82 2.28
N ILE A 135 -1.46 -5.55 3.27
CA ILE A 135 -2.40 -6.50 3.89
C ILE A 135 -3.78 -5.85 4.10
N ALA A 136 -4.90 -6.52 3.72
CA ALA A 136 -4.96 -7.80 3.06
C ALA A 136 -5.21 -7.62 1.56
N THR A 137 -4.73 -8.58 0.76
CA THR A 137 -4.79 -8.57 -0.71
C THR A 137 -6.19 -8.29 -1.23
N ASN A 138 -7.18 -9.07 -0.78
CA ASN A 138 -8.58 -9.03 -1.22
C ASN A 138 -9.44 -8.01 -0.46
N PHE A 139 -8.82 -7.19 0.38
CA PHE A 139 -9.49 -6.19 1.22
C PHE A 139 -8.92 -4.80 0.92
N CYS A 140 -8.08 -4.27 1.81
CA CYS A 140 -7.55 -2.91 1.69
C CYS A 140 -6.76 -2.71 0.39
N CYS A 141 -5.97 -3.72 -0.04
CA CYS A 141 -5.18 -3.61 -1.27
C CYS A 141 -6.05 -3.63 -2.53
N ASP A 142 -6.96 -4.60 -2.67
CA ASP A 142 -7.88 -4.72 -3.81
C ASP A 142 -8.80 -3.48 -3.91
N THR A 143 -9.40 -3.06 -2.78
CA THR A 143 -10.25 -1.86 -2.76
C THR A 143 -9.47 -0.63 -3.22
N THR A 144 -8.26 -0.41 -2.69
CA THR A 144 -7.42 0.72 -3.09
C THR A 144 -7.02 0.65 -4.57
N ALA A 145 -6.76 -0.55 -5.10
CA ALA A 145 -6.43 -0.73 -6.51
C ALA A 145 -7.59 -0.34 -7.43
N ARG A 146 -8.82 -0.74 -7.09
CA ARG A 146 -10.04 -0.36 -7.83
C ARG A 146 -10.34 1.13 -7.72
N GLU A 147 -10.17 1.71 -6.53
CA GLU A 147 -10.31 3.15 -6.32
C GLU A 147 -9.29 3.96 -7.14
N ALA A 148 -8.04 3.50 -7.22
CA ALA A 148 -6.99 4.11 -8.02
C ALA A 148 -7.31 4.03 -9.51
N HIS A 149 -7.70 2.84 -10.00
CA HIS A 149 -8.10 2.64 -11.40
C HIS A 149 -9.28 3.53 -11.78
N ALA A 150 -10.31 3.62 -10.93
CA ALA A 150 -11.49 4.49 -11.18
C ALA A 150 -11.13 5.99 -11.22
N ARG A 151 -9.96 6.37 -10.73
CA ARG A 151 -9.39 7.73 -10.75
C ARG A 151 -8.32 7.92 -11.81
N GLU A 152 -8.24 7.00 -12.78
CA GLU A 152 -7.31 7.05 -13.92
C GLU A 152 -5.82 6.98 -13.52
N PHE A 153 -5.50 6.34 -12.39
CA PHE A 153 -4.13 5.96 -12.08
C PHE A 153 -3.77 4.64 -12.74
N LYS A 154 -2.56 4.52 -13.27
CA LYS A 154 -1.96 3.24 -13.62
C LYS A 154 -1.68 2.46 -12.35
N VAL A 155 -2.16 1.24 -12.26
CA VAL A 155 -2.02 0.41 -11.06
C VAL A 155 -1.06 -0.75 -11.35
N LEU A 156 0.02 -0.83 -10.58
CA LEU A 156 0.88 -2.01 -10.48
C LEU A 156 0.56 -2.70 -9.16
N PHE A 157 0.12 -3.94 -9.21
CA PHE A 157 -0.29 -4.68 -8.02
C PHE A 157 0.71 -5.80 -7.72
N LEU A 158 1.23 -5.83 -6.50
CA LEU A 158 2.37 -6.67 -6.15
C LEU A 158 1.91 -8.06 -5.71
N SER A 159 2.14 -9.07 -6.54
CA SER A 159 1.67 -10.44 -6.32
C SER A 159 2.27 -11.11 -5.09
N ASP A 160 3.54 -10.86 -4.79
CA ASP A 160 4.29 -11.36 -3.63
C ASP A 160 4.60 -10.26 -2.59
N GLY A 161 4.15 -9.03 -2.87
CA GLY A 161 4.15 -7.89 -1.96
C GLY A 161 2.81 -7.71 -1.25
N THR A 162 1.87 -8.66 -1.39
CA THR A 162 0.60 -8.70 -0.68
C THR A 162 0.38 -10.06 -0.04
N ALA A 163 -0.43 -10.12 1.02
CA ALA A 163 -0.87 -11.35 1.67
C ALA A 163 -2.30 -11.21 2.20
N THR A 164 -2.96 -12.35 2.42
CA THR A 164 -4.31 -12.43 2.97
C THR A 164 -4.44 -13.56 3.98
N ILE A 165 -5.63 -13.76 4.50
CA ILE A 165 -5.99 -14.81 5.47
C ILE A 165 -6.95 -15.81 4.84
N ASP A 166 -7.14 -16.95 5.51
CA ASP A 166 -8.24 -17.85 5.20
C ASP A 166 -9.59 -17.17 5.40
N LEU A 167 -10.53 -17.43 4.52
CA LEU A 167 -11.88 -16.89 4.62
C LEU A 167 -12.89 -17.99 4.89
N ARG A 168 -13.93 -17.66 5.66
CA ARG A 168 -15.08 -18.54 5.82
C ARG A 168 -15.84 -18.62 4.49
N ASP A 169 -16.09 -19.85 4.01
CA ASP A 169 -16.94 -20.08 2.85
C ASP A 169 -18.42 -19.93 3.24
N THR A 170 -19.19 -19.21 2.44
CA THR A 170 -20.64 -19.06 2.62
C THR A 170 -21.40 -20.36 2.42
N ALA A 171 -20.85 -21.29 1.63
CA ALA A 171 -21.38 -22.64 1.42
C ALA A 171 -20.97 -23.63 2.54
N GLY A 172 -20.13 -23.18 3.48
CA GLY A 172 -19.59 -23.96 4.59
C GLY A 172 -18.13 -24.36 4.37
N GLY A 173 -17.36 -24.38 5.47
CA GLY A 173 -15.93 -24.67 5.44
C GLY A 173 -15.06 -23.41 5.31
N THR A 174 -13.86 -23.58 4.78
CA THR A 174 -12.83 -22.53 4.69
C THR A 174 -12.28 -22.46 3.28
N ILE A 175 -12.12 -21.24 2.76
CA ILE A 175 -11.38 -20.95 1.53
C ILE A 175 -9.95 -20.58 1.97
N PRO A 176 -8.95 -21.37 1.60
CA PRO A 176 -7.55 -21.11 1.98
C PRO A 176 -7.03 -19.79 1.42
N ALA A 177 -6.12 -19.15 2.16
CA ALA A 177 -5.54 -17.87 1.80
C ALA A 177 -4.87 -17.86 0.40
N ASP A 178 -4.24 -18.94 0.00
CA ASP A 178 -3.62 -19.08 -1.32
C ASP A 178 -4.65 -19.05 -2.46
N GLN A 179 -5.84 -19.63 -2.25
CA GLN A 179 -6.93 -19.57 -3.22
C GLN A 179 -7.51 -18.17 -3.31
N VAL A 180 -7.74 -17.52 -2.16
CA VAL A 180 -8.19 -16.10 -2.10
C VAL A 180 -7.19 -15.21 -2.82
N GLN A 181 -5.90 -15.36 -2.52
CA GLN A 181 -4.80 -14.65 -3.17
C GLN A 181 -4.86 -14.81 -4.69
N ARG A 182 -4.86 -16.04 -5.16
CA ARG A 182 -4.85 -16.37 -6.59
C ARG A 182 -6.04 -15.78 -7.35
N LEU A 183 -7.24 -15.87 -6.79
CA LEU A 183 -8.46 -15.37 -7.43
C LEU A 183 -8.46 -13.83 -7.47
N THR A 184 -8.03 -13.17 -6.39
CA THR A 184 -7.94 -11.72 -6.35
C THR A 184 -6.94 -11.20 -7.37
N LEU A 185 -5.73 -11.78 -7.42
CA LEU A 185 -4.71 -11.39 -8.40
C LEU A 185 -5.18 -11.59 -9.85
N ALA A 186 -5.84 -12.71 -10.14
CA ALA A 186 -6.40 -12.98 -11.47
C ALA A 186 -7.47 -11.95 -11.87
N THR A 187 -8.33 -11.57 -10.94
CA THR A 187 -9.38 -10.57 -11.17
C THR A 187 -8.76 -9.19 -11.44
N LEU A 188 -7.77 -8.79 -10.65
CA LEU A 188 -7.09 -7.52 -10.85
C LEU A 188 -6.32 -7.49 -12.18
N ALA A 189 -5.63 -8.56 -12.53
CA ALA A 189 -4.89 -8.68 -13.79
C ALA A 189 -5.80 -8.64 -15.03
N PHE A 190 -7.07 -9.05 -14.88
CA PHE A 190 -8.03 -9.04 -15.99
C PHE A 190 -8.43 -7.63 -16.42
N GLY A 191 -8.60 -6.69 -15.48
CA GLY A 191 -9.18 -5.40 -15.85
C GLY A 191 -8.77 -4.18 -15.03
N PHE A 192 -7.91 -4.32 -14.02
CA PHE A 192 -7.64 -3.21 -13.09
C PHE A 192 -6.16 -2.84 -12.96
N ALA A 193 -5.26 -3.82 -13.11
CA ALA A 193 -3.86 -3.61 -12.77
C ALA A 193 -2.91 -4.43 -13.64
N GLU A 194 -1.67 -3.99 -13.77
CA GLU A 194 -0.56 -4.86 -14.08
C GLU A 194 -0.17 -5.59 -12.79
N VAL A 195 -0.29 -6.92 -12.78
CA VAL A 195 0.09 -7.76 -11.64
C VAL A 195 1.49 -8.31 -11.88
N LEU A 196 2.41 -8.06 -10.94
CA LEU A 196 3.81 -8.44 -11.06
C LEU A 196 4.42 -8.67 -9.66
N SER A 197 5.55 -9.38 -9.60
CA SER A 197 6.29 -9.55 -8.35
C SER A 197 7.05 -8.28 -7.96
N VAL A 198 7.49 -8.21 -6.70
CA VAL A 198 8.37 -7.13 -6.22
C VAL A 198 9.69 -7.09 -7.00
N ALA A 199 10.24 -8.27 -7.37
CA ALA A 199 11.45 -8.35 -8.17
C ALA A 199 11.25 -7.72 -9.55
N GLU A 200 10.19 -8.12 -10.27
CA GLU A 200 9.84 -7.55 -11.57
C GLU A 200 9.57 -6.05 -11.49
N ALA A 201 8.93 -5.59 -10.40
CA ALA A 201 8.72 -4.15 -10.18
C ALA A 201 10.04 -3.39 -10.02
N CYS A 202 11.01 -3.95 -9.30
CA CYS A 202 12.35 -3.35 -9.18
C CYS A 202 13.10 -3.35 -10.52
N GLU A 203 12.98 -4.40 -11.32
CA GLU A 203 13.60 -4.49 -12.66
C GLU A 203 13.03 -3.48 -13.67
N LYS A 204 11.80 -3.02 -13.46
CA LYS A 204 11.17 -1.98 -14.28
C LYS A 204 11.77 -0.58 -14.05
N LEU A 205 12.50 -0.36 -12.96
CA LEU A 205 13.16 0.92 -12.75
C LEU A 205 14.27 1.13 -13.79
N PRO A 206 14.36 2.33 -14.41
CA PRO A 206 15.47 2.63 -15.28
C PRO A 206 16.78 2.52 -14.48
N ALA A 207 17.85 2.04 -15.14
CA ALA A 207 19.17 2.04 -14.51
C ALA A 207 19.47 3.45 -13.97
N THR A 208 19.80 3.55 -12.68
CA THR A 208 20.06 4.82 -12.02
C THR A 208 21.19 5.56 -12.75
N ARG A 209 20.85 6.63 -13.45
CA ARG A 209 21.88 7.61 -13.85
C ARG A 209 22.26 8.37 -12.57
N PRO A 210 23.57 8.52 -12.27
CA PRO A 210 24.00 9.41 -11.23
C PRO A 210 23.36 10.79 -11.47
N GLU A 211 22.74 11.37 -10.44
CA GLU A 211 22.18 12.71 -10.52
C GLU A 211 23.27 13.66 -11.01
N ARG A 212 22.99 14.37 -12.10
CA ARG A 212 23.82 15.51 -12.47
C ARG A 212 23.63 16.54 -11.35
N PRO A 213 24.69 17.02 -10.69
CA PRO A 213 24.56 18.08 -9.70
C PRO A 213 23.73 19.22 -10.27
N LEU A 214 22.83 19.78 -9.48
CA LEU A 214 22.12 21.00 -9.86
C LEU A 214 23.17 22.09 -10.02
N GLU A 215 23.56 22.36 -11.26
CA GLU A 215 24.35 23.54 -11.61
C GLU A 215 23.38 24.74 -11.51
N PHE A 216 23.46 25.45 -10.42
CA PHE A 216 22.81 26.77 -10.31
C PHE A 216 23.62 27.73 -11.22
N PRO A 217 22.99 28.49 -12.10
CA PRO A 217 23.66 29.54 -12.81
C PRO A 217 24.29 30.51 -11.81
N ASP A 218 25.53 30.94 -12.05
CA ASP A 218 26.29 31.84 -11.16
C ASP A 218 25.56 33.14 -10.77
N GLU A 219 24.55 33.50 -11.54
CA GLU A 219 23.65 34.67 -11.29
C GLU A 219 22.83 34.54 -9.97
N TYR A 220 22.61 33.33 -9.45
CA TYR A 220 21.88 33.14 -8.19
C TYR A 220 22.78 33.22 -6.94
N LEU A 221 24.10 33.13 -7.08
CA LEU A 221 25.06 33.21 -5.97
C LEU A 221 25.43 34.64 -5.60
N LEU A 222 25.06 35.65 -6.41
CA LEU A 222 25.37 37.07 -6.19
C LEU A 222 24.20 37.86 -5.56
N ALA A 223 23.07 37.22 -5.27
CA ALA A 223 21.85 37.89 -4.75
C ALA A 223 21.54 37.58 -3.27
N MET A 224 22.48 36.97 -2.51
CA MET A 224 22.37 36.73 -1.07
C MET A 224 23.37 37.56 -0.27
#